data_c2bce00e73d7e5f9f5eeed8b968b194e
#
_entry.id   c2bce00e73d7e5f9f5eeed8b968b194e
#
_cell.length_a   1.000
_cell.length_b   1.000
_cell.length_c   1.000
_cell.angle_alpha   90.00
_cell.angle_beta   90.00
_cell.angle_gamma   90.00
#
_symmetry.space_group_name_H-M   'P 1'
#
loop_
_entity.id
_entity.type
_entity.pdbx_description
1 polymer ?
#
loop_
_entity_poly.entity_id
_entity_poly.type
_entity_poly.pdbx_seq_one_letter_code
_entity_poly.pdbx_strand_id
1 'polypeptide(L)'
;NSSNNFYVLMYEKPKIDYLKKIQNEYLKFFSENGDKFGKIKDIYFDDNFNIIHEADFFDLALTFRNTHNWLKIGKAEKAFKSINRVLKKDGILGVVQHRGFEDSKEDFLKGYVKEKFLIKLIEEQGFKLIKSSEINSNNKDLKNYEKGVWTLPPRLVDGAKDKYLIIGESDRMTLKFRKL
;
A
#
# COMPACT_ATOMS: atom_id res chain seq x y z
N ASN A 1 -21.93 -12.80 16.10
CA ASN A 1 -21.36 -11.57 15.53
C ASN A 1 -20.02 -11.33 16.17
N SER A 2 -18.96 -11.87 15.60
CA SER A 2 -17.60 -11.47 15.97
C SER A 2 -17.41 -10.01 15.51
N SER A 3 -17.27 -9.10 16.46
CA SER A 3 -16.94 -7.71 16.14
C SER A 3 -15.55 -7.67 15.52
N ASN A 4 -15.47 -7.48 14.21
CA ASN A 4 -14.21 -7.25 13.54
C ASN A 4 -13.61 -5.94 14.06
N ASN A 5 -12.36 -5.98 14.54
CA ASN A 5 -11.63 -4.78 14.92
C ASN A 5 -10.84 -4.29 13.71
N PHE A 6 -11.04 -3.04 13.35
CA PHE A 6 -10.28 -2.36 12.30
C PHE A 6 -9.21 -1.46 12.91
N TYR A 7 -8.02 -1.57 12.35
CA TYR A 7 -6.88 -0.76 12.72
C TYR A 7 -6.33 -0.07 11.49
N VAL A 8 -5.95 1.21 11.63
CA VAL A 8 -5.31 1.96 10.56
C VAL A 8 -3.87 2.26 10.96
N LEU A 9 -2.95 1.87 10.08
CA LEU A 9 -1.52 2.07 10.29
C LEU A 9 -1.10 3.43 9.73
N MET A 10 -0.58 4.27 10.58
CA MET A 10 -0.10 5.61 10.27
C MET A 10 1.37 5.77 10.68
N TYR A 11 1.93 6.95 10.52
CA TYR A 11 3.23 7.31 11.04
C TYR A 11 3.06 8.03 12.39
N GLU A 12 3.80 7.62 13.43
CA GLU A 12 3.75 8.27 14.74
C GLU A 12 4.15 9.75 14.62
N LYS A 13 5.20 10.03 13.84
CA LYS A 13 5.72 11.37 13.59
C LYS A 13 5.90 11.61 12.09
N PRO A 14 4.82 11.95 11.36
CA PRO A 14 4.95 12.20 9.93
C PRO A 14 5.85 13.42 9.69
N LYS A 15 6.93 13.20 8.91
CA LYS A 15 7.98 14.23 8.67
C LYS A 15 7.62 15.21 7.55
N ILE A 16 6.64 14.88 6.73
CA ILE A 16 6.23 15.65 5.55
C ILE A 16 4.88 16.29 5.84
N ASP A 17 4.76 17.59 5.63
CA ASP A 17 3.52 18.34 5.94
C ASP A 17 2.28 17.80 5.21
N TYR A 18 2.46 17.31 3.99
CA TYR A 18 1.39 16.62 3.26
C TYR A 18 0.87 15.38 4.01
N LEU A 19 1.75 14.56 4.60
CA LEU A 19 1.34 13.39 5.39
C LEU A 19 0.66 13.80 6.69
N LYS A 20 1.16 14.86 7.36
CA LYS A 20 0.51 15.43 8.56
C LYS A 20 -0.92 15.87 8.24
N LYS A 21 -1.08 16.59 7.13
CA LYS A 21 -2.40 17.08 6.68
C LYS A 21 -3.36 15.92 6.45
N ILE A 22 -2.96 14.90 5.66
CA ILE A 22 -3.80 13.73 5.37
C ILE A 22 -4.16 12.98 6.66
N GLN A 23 -3.20 12.79 7.56
CA GLN A 23 -3.44 12.10 8.82
C GLN A 23 -4.43 12.86 9.70
N ASN A 24 -4.30 14.20 9.79
CA ASN A 24 -5.24 15.04 10.53
C ASN A 24 -6.65 15.03 9.90
N GLU A 25 -6.74 15.09 8.56
CA GLU A 25 -8.03 14.99 7.85
C GLU A 25 -8.70 13.64 8.10
N TYR A 26 -7.91 12.54 8.07
CA TYR A 26 -8.38 11.20 8.42
C TYR A 26 -8.93 11.14 9.85
N LEU A 27 -8.15 11.57 10.84
CA LEU A 27 -8.55 11.54 12.26
C LEU A 27 -9.83 12.36 12.49
N LYS A 28 -9.90 13.55 11.91
CA LYS A 28 -11.08 14.41 11.96
C LYS A 28 -12.31 13.71 11.36
N PHE A 29 -12.18 13.19 10.14
CA PHE A 29 -13.29 12.53 9.44
C PHE A 29 -13.88 11.37 10.25
N PHE A 30 -13.03 10.50 10.81
CA PHE A 30 -13.52 9.35 11.58
C PHE A 30 -14.03 9.72 12.98
N SER A 31 -13.49 10.78 13.60
CA SER A 31 -14.05 11.30 14.86
C SER A 31 -15.46 11.89 14.67
N GLU A 32 -15.71 12.53 13.53
CA GLU A 32 -17.01 13.14 13.20
C GLU A 32 -18.04 12.12 12.68
N ASN A 33 -17.61 10.92 12.26
CA ASN A 33 -18.47 9.90 11.64
C ASN A 33 -18.41 8.54 12.38
N GLY A 34 -18.09 8.54 13.66
CA GLY A 34 -17.96 7.31 14.48
C GLY A 34 -19.21 6.46 14.52
N ASP A 35 -20.39 7.06 14.50
CA ASP A 35 -21.67 6.35 14.48
C ASP A 35 -21.86 5.52 13.20
N LYS A 36 -21.30 6.00 12.08
CA LYS A 36 -21.43 5.37 10.77
C LYS A 36 -20.41 4.25 10.52
N PHE A 37 -19.17 4.46 10.97
CA PHE A 37 -18.05 3.57 10.66
C PHE A 37 -17.60 2.68 11.84
N GLY A 38 -18.18 2.90 13.04
CA GLY A 38 -17.76 2.21 14.25
C GLY A 38 -16.42 2.72 14.79
N LYS A 39 -15.88 2.00 15.76
CA LYS A 39 -14.59 2.36 16.38
C LYS A 39 -13.44 1.81 15.53
N ILE A 40 -12.75 2.70 14.85
CA ILE A 40 -11.47 2.41 14.20
C ILE A 40 -10.36 2.73 15.20
N LYS A 41 -9.39 1.84 15.31
CA LYS A 41 -8.21 1.99 16.19
C LYS A 41 -7.01 2.39 15.36
N ASP A 42 -6.22 3.31 15.88
CA ASP A 42 -5.01 3.76 15.22
C ASP A 42 -3.81 3.00 15.76
N ILE A 43 -2.92 2.59 14.87
CA ILE A 43 -1.59 2.04 15.19
C ILE A 43 -0.54 2.77 14.37
N TYR A 44 0.70 2.71 14.79
CA TYR A 44 1.72 3.59 14.24
C TYR A 44 3.00 2.84 13.88
N PHE A 45 3.64 3.30 12.80
CA PHE A 45 5.06 3.08 12.61
C PHE A 45 5.86 4.07 13.46
N ASP A 46 6.87 3.56 14.17
CA ASP A 46 7.92 4.40 14.75
C ASP A 46 8.89 4.92 13.67
N ASP A 47 9.87 5.73 14.06
CA ASP A 47 10.90 6.26 13.15
C ASP A 47 11.77 5.17 12.48
N ASN A 48 11.80 3.96 13.04
CA ASN A 48 12.52 2.81 12.51
C ASN A 48 11.65 1.87 11.65
N PHE A 49 10.40 2.26 11.40
CA PHE A 49 9.40 1.45 10.70
C PHE A 49 9.01 0.16 11.45
N ASN A 50 9.09 0.16 12.77
CA ASN A 50 8.43 -0.87 13.58
C ASN A 50 6.98 -0.47 13.84
N ILE A 51 6.04 -1.39 13.65
CA ILE A 51 4.66 -1.19 14.06
C ILE A 51 4.59 -1.27 15.58
N ILE A 52 4.06 -0.21 16.22
CA ILE A 52 3.91 -0.14 17.68
C ILE A 52 2.67 -0.95 18.06
N HIS A 53 2.85 -2.25 18.15
CA HIS A 53 1.83 -3.22 18.58
C HIS A 53 2.50 -4.52 19.02
N GLU A 54 1.79 -5.38 19.76
CA GLU A 54 2.27 -6.73 20.10
C GLU A 54 2.42 -7.62 18.85
N ALA A 55 3.25 -8.64 18.96
CA ALA A 55 3.43 -9.62 17.90
C ALA A 55 2.21 -10.56 17.81
N ASP A 56 2.05 -11.21 16.66
CA ASP A 56 1.06 -12.26 16.42
C ASP A 56 -0.39 -11.89 16.81
N PHE A 57 -0.76 -10.65 16.52
CA PHE A 57 -2.07 -10.09 16.90
C PHE A 57 -3.09 -10.06 15.76
N PHE A 58 -2.68 -9.66 14.56
CA PHE A 58 -3.59 -9.44 13.44
C PHE A 58 -3.79 -10.70 12.59
N ASP A 59 -5.01 -10.90 12.10
CA ASP A 59 -5.33 -11.97 11.15
C ASP A 59 -5.05 -11.55 9.70
N LEU A 60 -5.18 -10.26 9.41
CA LEU A 60 -5.08 -9.68 8.07
C LEU A 60 -4.40 -8.31 8.11
N ALA A 61 -3.47 -8.10 7.21
CA ALA A 61 -2.93 -6.79 6.87
C ALA A 61 -3.17 -6.48 5.39
N LEU A 62 -3.52 -5.24 5.07
CA LEU A 62 -3.75 -4.78 3.71
C LEU A 62 -2.94 -3.52 3.44
N THR A 63 -2.32 -3.44 2.26
CA THR A 63 -1.64 -2.23 1.79
C THR A 63 -2.02 -1.93 0.35
N PHE A 64 -2.40 -0.68 0.10
CA PHE A 64 -2.89 -0.23 -1.20
C PHE A 64 -2.02 0.92 -1.72
N ARG A 65 -1.33 0.70 -2.84
CA ARG A 65 -0.58 1.74 -3.58
C ARG A 65 0.41 2.53 -2.71
N ASN A 66 1.04 1.86 -1.74
CA ASN A 66 1.95 2.51 -0.80
C ASN A 66 3.38 1.95 -0.86
N THR A 67 3.58 0.75 -1.39
CA THR A 67 4.88 0.08 -1.40
C THR A 67 5.96 0.89 -2.11
N HIS A 68 5.63 1.55 -3.23
CA HIS A 68 6.58 2.42 -3.94
C HIS A 68 7.08 3.59 -3.06
N ASN A 69 6.28 4.09 -2.12
CA ASN A 69 6.71 5.11 -1.16
C ASN A 69 7.74 4.56 -0.18
N TRP A 70 7.54 3.33 0.31
CA TRP A 70 8.50 2.66 1.20
C TRP A 70 9.80 2.31 0.47
N LEU A 71 9.71 1.87 -0.79
CA LEU A 71 10.87 1.61 -1.66
C LEU A 71 11.69 2.88 -1.90
N LYS A 72 11.01 3.98 -2.24
CA LYS A 72 11.63 5.29 -2.48
C LYS A 72 12.50 5.77 -1.32
N ILE A 73 12.14 5.47 -0.09
CA ILE A 73 12.86 5.86 1.12
C ILE A 73 13.69 4.72 1.73
N GLY A 74 13.84 3.59 1.03
CA GLY A 74 14.65 2.45 1.49
C GLY A 74 14.10 1.76 2.75
N LYS A 75 12.79 1.75 2.95
CA LYS A 75 12.14 1.20 4.15
C LYS A 75 11.19 0.03 3.88
N ALA A 76 11.07 -0.43 2.65
CA ALA A 76 10.10 -1.48 2.28
C ALA A 76 10.34 -2.80 3.01
N GLU A 77 11.60 -3.27 3.08
CA GLU A 77 11.96 -4.49 3.84
C GLU A 77 11.55 -4.39 5.30
N LYS A 78 11.89 -3.27 5.96
CA LYS A 78 11.54 -3.04 7.37
C LYS A 78 10.01 -3.00 7.57
N ALA A 79 9.29 -2.33 6.67
CA ALA A 79 7.83 -2.27 6.72
C ALA A 79 7.22 -3.68 6.63
N PHE A 80 7.61 -4.49 5.64
CA PHE A 80 7.10 -5.85 5.49
C PHE A 80 7.53 -6.78 6.62
N LYS A 81 8.77 -6.67 7.11
CA LYS A 81 9.23 -7.41 8.29
C LYS A 81 8.40 -7.06 9.53
N SER A 82 8.06 -5.79 9.72
CA SER A 82 7.24 -5.36 10.83
C SER A 82 5.79 -5.82 10.70
N ILE A 83 5.23 -5.81 9.48
CA ILE A 83 3.90 -6.39 9.20
C ILE A 83 3.91 -7.90 9.49
N ASN A 84 4.96 -8.62 9.09
CA ASN A 84 5.10 -10.04 9.42
C ASN A 84 5.07 -10.27 10.94
N ARG A 85 5.84 -9.49 11.70
CA ARG A 85 5.90 -9.62 13.16
C ARG A 85 4.53 -9.51 13.83
N VAL A 86 3.69 -8.58 13.40
CA VAL A 86 2.38 -8.33 14.04
C VAL A 86 1.25 -9.21 13.50
N LEU A 87 1.43 -9.86 12.35
CA LEU A 87 0.49 -10.87 11.86
C LEU A 87 0.66 -12.18 12.65
N LYS A 88 -0.45 -12.85 12.91
CA LYS A 88 -0.46 -14.23 13.44
C LYS A 88 0.20 -15.19 12.46
N LYS A 89 0.63 -16.35 12.94
CA LYS A 89 1.01 -17.48 12.09
C LYS A 89 -0.14 -17.77 11.11
N ASP A 90 0.19 -18.02 9.84
CA ASP A 90 -0.77 -18.19 8.75
C ASP A 90 -1.63 -16.95 8.43
N GLY A 91 -1.38 -15.80 9.09
CA GLY A 91 -2.03 -14.53 8.82
C GLY A 91 -1.77 -14.06 7.38
N ILE A 92 -2.69 -13.27 6.88
CA ILE A 92 -2.73 -12.86 5.47
C ILE A 92 -2.22 -11.44 5.28
N LEU A 93 -1.37 -11.25 4.27
CA LEU A 93 -1.01 -9.95 3.74
C LEU A 93 -1.58 -9.78 2.32
N GLY A 94 -2.45 -8.79 2.11
CA GLY A 94 -2.93 -8.38 0.80
C GLY A 94 -2.20 -7.12 0.32
N VAL A 95 -1.73 -7.15 -0.92
CA VAL A 95 -0.99 -6.03 -1.52
C VAL A 95 -1.60 -5.66 -2.86
N VAL A 96 -1.98 -4.40 -3.02
CA VAL A 96 -2.31 -3.81 -4.32
C VAL A 96 -1.27 -2.73 -4.62
N GLN A 97 -0.56 -2.86 -5.75
CA GLN A 97 0.51 -1.94 -6.12
C GLN A 97 0.53 -1.70 -7.63
N HIS A 98 0.87 -0.49 -8.05
CA HIS A 98 1.06 -0.14 -9.45
C HIS A 98 2.16 -1.00 -10.05
N ARG A 99 1.84 -1.71 -11.15
CA ARG A 99 2.72 -2.72 -11.76
C ARG A 99 3.54 -2.09 -12.89
N GLY A 100 4.86 -2.18 -12.76
CA GLY A 100 5.82 -1.83 -13.81
C GLY A 100 6.05 -2.96 -14.80
N PHE A 101 6.70 -2.66 -15.94
CA PHE A 101 7.19 -3.69 -16.84
C PHE A 101 8.41 -4.39 -16.23
N GLU A 102 8.50 -5.71 -16.39
CA GLU A 102 9.59 -6.51 -15.82
C GLU A 102 10.98 -6.18 -16.40
N ASP A 103 11.03 -5.77 -17.65
CA ASP A 103 12.24 -5.39 -18.39
C ASP A 103 12.61 -3.89 -18.25
N SER A 104 11.76 -3.08 -17.62
CA SER A 104 12.05 -1.66 -17.39
C SER A 104 13.10 -1.45 -16.31
N LYS A 105 13.70 -0.25 -16.25
CA LYS A 105 14.43 0.17 -15.04
C LYS A 105 13.44 0.36 -13.89
N GLU A 106 13.90 0.07 -12.67
CA GLU A 106 13.14 0.39 -11.47
C GLU A 106 12.95 1.91 -11.37
N ASP A 107 11.71 2.36 -11.26
CA ASP A 107 11.39 3.79 -11.12
C ASP A 107 10.27 4.00 -10.09
N PHE A 108 10.64 3.84 -8.83
CA PHE A 108 9.70 4.04 -7.70
C PHE A 108 9.21 5.49 -7.61
N LEU A 109 9.96 6.45 -8.19
CA LEU A 109 9.55 7.85 -8.25
C LEU A 109 8.33 8.05 -9.14
N LYS A 110 8.13 7.16 -10.12
CA LYS A 110 6.95 7.11 -10.98
C LYS A 110 5.82 6.24 -10.44
N GLY A 111 6.02 5.63 -9.28
CA GLY A 111 5.03 4.83 -8.60
C GLY A 111 4.94 3.37 -9.06
N TYR A 112 5.61 2.99 -10.16
CA TYR A 112 5.58 1.64 -10.70
C TYR A 112 6.59 0.72 -10.01
N VAL A 113 6.18 -0.52 -9.74
CA VAL A 113 7.02 -1.56 -9.12
C VAL A 113 6.89 -2.83 -9.95
N LYS A 114 8.01 -3.50 -10.22
CA LYS A 114 8.01 -4.81 -10.90
C LYS A 114 7.38 -5.86 -9.99
N GLU A 115 6.53 -6.70 -10.56
CA GLU A 115 5.79 -7.70 -9.79
C GLU A 115 6.72 -8.75 -9.20
N LYS A 116 7.64 -9.32 -10.00
CA LYS A 116 8.60 -10.34 -9.54
C LYS A 116 9.53 -9.81 -8.45
N PHE A 117 10.00 -8.57 -8.60
CA PHE A 117 10.81 -7.91 -7.58
C PHE A 117 10.05 -7.78 -6.26
N LEU A 118 8.80 -7.31 -6.31
CA LEU A 118 7.99 -7.13 -5.12
C LEU A 118 7.65 -8.45 -4.43
N ILE A 119 7.33 -9.49 -5.19
CA ILE A 119 7.07 -10.82 -4.65
C ILE A 119 8.30 -11.32 -3.90
N LYS A 120 9.47 -11.29 -4.53
CA LYS A 120 10.74 -11.72 -3.90
C LYS A 120 11.02 -10.95 -2.62
N LEU A 121 10.93 -9.62 -2.66
CA LEU A 121 11.17 -8.75 -1.50
C LEU A 121 10.26 -9.12 -0.32
N ILE A 122 8.97 -9.39 -0.57
CA ILE A 122 8.02 -9.76 0.48
C ILE A 122 8.29 -11.17 1.00
N GLU A 123 8.61 -12.13 0.12
CA GLU A 123 8.92 -13.50 0.52
C GLU A 123 10.18 -13.57 1.39
N GLU A 124 11.19 -12.76 1.12
CA GLU A 124 12.39 -12.62 1.95
C GLU A 124 12.08 -12.09 3.38
N GLN A 125 10.90 -11.52 3.60
CA GLN A 125 10.44 -11.10 4.92
C GLN A 125 9.56 -12.15 5.64
N GLY A 126 9.60 -13.41 5.21
CA GLY A 126 8.91 -14.53 5.89
C GLY A 126 7.45 -14.72 5.43
N PHE A 127 7.14 -14.33 4.23
CA PHE A 127 5.85 -14.59 3.59
C PHE A 127 5.97 -15.60 2.45
N LYS A 128 4.84 -16.15 2.03
CA LYS A 128 4.71 -16.95 0.81
C LYS A 128 3.56 -16.44 -0.03
N LEU A 129 3.82 -16.15 -1.31
CA LEU A 129 2.74 -15.84 -2.26
C LEU A 129 1.81 -17.05 -2.39
N ILE A 130 0.52 -16.85 -2.18
CA ILE A 130 -0.49 -17.90 -2.30
C ILE A 130 -1.51 -17.65 -3.41
N LYS A 131 -1.64 -16.41 -3.87
CA LYS A 131 -2.53 -16.05 -4.98
C LYS A 131 -2.16 -14.69 -5.57
N SER A 132 -2.29 -14.57 -6.89
CA SER A 132 -2.35 -13.31 -7.63
C SER A 132 -3.71 -13.14 -8.32
N SER A 133 -4.07 -11.89 -8.65
CA SER A 133 -5.32 -11.58 -9.35
C SER A 133 -5.12 -10.40 -10.28
N GLU A 134 -5.73 -10.47 -11.46
CA GLU A 134 -5.73 -9.42 -12.48
C GLU A 134 -6.95 -8.47 -12.37
N ILE A 135 -7.70 -8.52 -11.27
CA ILE A 135 -8.90 -7.71 -11.06
C ILE A 135 -8.64 -6.19 -11.17
N ASN A 136 -7.42 -5.76 -10.90
CA ASN A 136 -6.97 -4.37 -10.99
C ASN A 136 -6.01 -4.14 -12.16
N SER A 137 -5.91 -5.08 -13.10
CA SER A 137 -5.05 -4.90 -14.28
C SER A 137 -5.64 -3.90 -15.27
N ASN A 138 -4.77 -3.17 -15.95
CA ASN A 138 -5.17 -2.26 -17.02
C ASN A 138 -4.16 -2.27 -18.16
N ASN A 139 -4.45 -3.02 -19.20
CA ASN A 139 -3.61 -3.14 -20.38
C ASN A 139 -3.50 -1.84 -21.22
N LYS A 140 -4.33 -0.83 -20.94
CA LYS A 140 -4.23 0.49 -21.59
C LYS A 140 -3.16 1.37 -20.96
N ASP A 141 -2.68 1.01 -19.76
CA ASP A 141 -1.62 1.76 -19.08
C ASP A 141 -0.27 1.48 -19.72
N LEU A 142 0.24 2.43 -20.50
CA LEU A 142 1.50 2.35 -21.23
C LEU A 142 2.74 2.55 -20.33
N LYS A 143 2.56 3.00 -19.07
CA LYS A 143 3.60 3.16 -18.04
C LYS A 143 4.77 4.08 -18.45
N ASN A 144 4.58 4.93 -19.47
CA ASN A 144 5.60 5.80 -20.07
C ASN A 144 5.37 7.29 -19.77
N TYR A 145 4.55 7.61 -18.80
CA TYR A 145 4.21 8.99 -18.44
C TYR A 145 5.34 9.67 -17.67
N GLU A 146 5.58 10.95 -17.95
CA GLU A 146 6.61 11.73 -17.26
C GLU A 146 6.38 11.75 -15.74
N LYS A 147 5.14 12.00 -15.32
CA LYS A 147 4.74 12.00 -13.89
C LYS A 147 4.27 10.62 -13.39
N GLY A 148 4.55 9.54 -14.13
CA GLY A 148 4.19 8.19 -13.74
C GLY A 148 2.69 8.00 -13.52
N VAL A 149 2.34 7.18 -12.54
CA VAL A 149 0.96 6.82 -12.21
C VAL A 149 0.07 8.04 -11.89
N TRP A 150 0.66 9.15 -11.45
CA TRP A 150 -0.09 10.35 -11.08
C TRP A 150 -0.62 11.13 -12.30
N THR A 151 -0.14 10.83 -13.50
CA THR A 151 -0.71 11.36 -14.77
C THR A 151 -2.12 10.81 -15.02
N LEU A 152 -2.39 9.61 -14.54
CA LEU A 152 -3.66 8.91 -14.74
C LEU A 152 -4.69 9.25 -13.62
N PRO A 153 -5.98 8.93 -13.83
CA PRO A 153 -6.99 9.00 -12.78
C PRO A 153 -6.57 8.21 -11.51
N PRO A 154 -6.99 8.65 -10.35
CA PRO A 154 -7.82 9.84 -10.06
C PRO A 154 -7.02 11.14 -9.91
N ARG A 155 -5.67 11.11 -9.95
CA ARG A 155 -4.83 12.27 -9.65
C ARG A 155 -4.78 13.30 -10.76
N LEU A 156 -4.60 12.86 -12.03
CA LEU A 156 -4.61 13.70 -13.22
C LEU A 156 -3.74 14.97 -13.07
N VAL A 157 -2.50 14.83 -12.58
CA VAL A 157 -1.59 15.94 -12.26
C VAL A 157 -1.28 16.83 -13.48
N ASP A 158 -1.40 16.29 -14.70
CA ASP A 158 -1.24 17.01 -15.95
C ASP A 158 -2.57 17.53 -16.54
N GLY A 159 -3.64 17.54 -15.73
CA GLY A 159 -5.00 17.91 -16.09
C GLY A 159 -5.83 16.74 -16.63
N ALA A 160 -7.14 16.91 -16.62
CA ALA A 160 -8.12 15.93 -17.09
C ALA A 160 -8.18 15.92 -18.62
N LYS A 161 -7.14 15.39 -19.28
CA LYS A 161 -7.10 15.24 -20.74
C LYS A 161 -7.81 13.96 -21.15
N ASP A 162 -8.61 14.00 -22.20
CA ASP A 162 -9.39 12.87 -22.70
C ASP A 162 -8.57 11.59 -22.86
N LYS A 163 -7.34 11.72 -23.38
CA LYS A 163 -6.43 10.59 -23.55
C LYS A 163 -6.12 9.85 -22.24
N TYR A 164 -6.04 10.54 -21.10
CA TYR A 164 -5.80 9.93 -19.80
C TYR A 164 -7.08 9.36 -19.18
N LEU A 165 -8.20 10.03 -19.41
CA LEU A 165 -9.52 9.54 -18.96
C LEU A 165 -9.91 8.24 -19.67
N ILE A 166 -9.62 8.10 -20.95
CA ILE A 166 -9.87 6.88 -21.75
C ILE A 166 -8.98 5.71 -21.28
N ILE A 167 -7.76 5.97 -20.82
CA ILE A 167 -6.88 4.95 -20.22
C ILE A 167 -7.48 4.46 -18.91
N GLY A 168 -7.97 5.38 -18.09
CA GLY A 168 -8.44 5.07 -16.74
C GLY A 168 -7.30 5.02 -15.73
N GLU A 169 -7.50 4.29 -14.63
CA GLU A 169 -6.47 4.14 -13.58
C GLU A 169 -5.29 3.29 -14.06
N SER A 170 -4.15 3.44 -13.40
CA SER A 170 -2.94 2.66 -13.68
C SER A 170 -3.14 1.15 -13.56
N ASP A 171 -2.34 0.38 -14.29
CA ASP A 171 -2.23 -1.07 -14.12
C ASP A 171 -1.72 -1.42 -12.72
N ARG A 172 -2.39 -2.38 -12.05
CA ARG A 172 -2.05 -2.78 -10.69
C ARG A 172 -2.06 -4.29 -10.52
N MET A 173 -1.01 -4.81 -9.92
CA MET A 173 -0.98 -6.15 -9.39
C MET A 173 -1.81 -6.24 -8.10
N THR A 174 -2.44 -7.38 -7.88
CA THR A 174 -3.17 -7.71 -6.63
C THR A 174 -2.65 -9.05 -6.13
N LEU A 175 -1.93 -9.02 -5.02
CA LEU A 175 -1.17 -10.15 -4.50
C LEU A 175 -1.66 -10.51 -3.10
N LYS A 176 -1.77 -11.83 -2.84
CA LYS A 176 -2.11 -12.39 -1.53
C LYS A 176 -0.99 -13.26 -1.03
N PHE A 177 -0.45 -12.91 0.13
CA PHE A 177 0.59 -13.68 0.80
C PHE A 177 0.07 -14.27 2.12
N ARG A 178 0.73 -15.33 2.57
CA ARG A 178 0.55 -15.93 3.88
C ARG A 178 1.85 -15.84 4.66
N LYS A 179 1.80 -15.45 5.95
CA LYS A 179 2.93 -15.54 6.88
C LYS A 179 3.32 -17.00 7.09
N LEU A 180 4.63 -17.30 7.05
CA LEU A 180 5.20 -18.63 7.29
C LEU A 180 5.39 -18.90 8.79
#